data_fb783f354e0d9807810f6284fb6ae4ae
#
_entry.id   fb783f354e0d9807810f6284fb6ae4ae
#
_cell.length_a   1.000
_cell.length_b   1.000
_cell.length_c   1.000
_cell.angle_alpha   90.00
_cell.angle_beta   90.00
_cell.angle_gamma   90.00
#
_symmetry.space_group_name_H-M   'P 1'
#
loop_
_entity.id
_entity.type
_entity.pdbx_description
1 polymer ?
#
loop_
_entity_poly.entity_id
_entity_poly.type
_entity_poly.pdbx_seq_one_letter_code
_entity_poly.pdbx_strand_id
1 'polypeptide(L)'
;MLEWLHRLFNPRSVAVVGASERAGTVGRAVLENLLATFKGEILPVNYKYDSVLGLRCYRSVRDLPKAPDLAVVAVPAGSTPEVVRDLCGLGTRVSIVVSAGFKETGPEGAKLEAELVSAARSCGMRILGPNCLGVYDPWSGLDTIFNPNDRQAKPGAGGVAFLSQSGALGAAILDWLAEAGIGLSKFVSYGNAADIKEWELVEYLAEDPRTTVIAMYVEGVEDGRRFMESVRKAVARSKPVVVLKGGKTEAGGRAATSHTGSLAGRGEVFASAVRQAGAVTVDGLEELISVLKLFARGMIPKGRRVGIVTNGGGAGVLAVDSVESLGLDLARLAASTTEQLRRVLPPAASTSNPVDILGDAPPERYAAAVEAVANDPNVDSVIVIALMQSPAFDPRKFAELIKGVRGLRGKPVALVAPGGSYTVEHSRELEKELSVPYYRTPEEAVRALKLAVEWYEKYMSMKGTGSSQV
;
A
#
# COMPACT_ATOMS: atom_id res chain seq x y z
N MET A 1 -8.40 13.18 -19.25
CA MET A 1 -9.23 11.98 -19.28
C MET A 1 -10.07 11.76 -18.01
N LEU A 2 -9.63 11.99 -16.84
CA LEU A 2 -10.40 11.87 -15.60
C LEU A 2 -10.25 13.16 -14.76
N GLU A 3 -10.70 14.29 -15.32
CA GLU A 3 -10.58 15.62 -14.68
C GLU A 3 -11.22 15.67 -13.29
N TRP A 4 -12.33 14.95 -13.10
CA TRP A 4 -13.00 14.85 -11.81
C TRP A 4 -12.15 14.10 -10.76
N LEU A 5 -11.33 13.09 -11.13
CA LEU A 5 -10.38 12.46 -10.21
C LEU A 5 -9.25 13.41 -9.81
N HIS A 6 -8.84 14.31 -10.71
CA HIS A 6 -7.88 15.34 -10.34
C HIS A 6 -8.45 16.26 -9.24
N ARG A 7 -9.74 16.62 -9.32
CA ARG A 7 -10.42 17.40 -8.28
C ARG A 7 -10.57 16.63 -6.97
N LEU A 8 -10.74 15.31 -7.03
CA LEU A 8 -10.81 14.46 -5.83
C LEU A 8 -9.51 14.54 -5.01
N PHE A 9 -8.35 14.56 -5.67
CA PHE A 9 -7.04 14.51 -5.01
C PHE A 9 -6.34 15.86 -4.88
N ASN A 10 -6.73 16.86 -5.67
CA ASN A 10 -6.13 18.19 -5.66
C ASN A 10 -7.20 19.30 -5.59
N PRO A 11 -8.14 19.24 -4.63
CA PRO A 11 -9.13 20.29 -4.47
C PRO A 11 -8.47 21.56 -3.93
N ARG A 12 -8.98 22.74 -4.32
CA ARG A 12 -8.62 24.03 -3.73
C ARG A 12 -9.59 24.43 -2.62
N SER A 13 -10.78 23.83 -2.62
CA SER A 13 -11.80 24.03 -1.60
C SER A 13 -12.52 22.74 -1.26
N VAL A 14 -12.78 22.51 0.04
CA VAL A 14 -13.47 21.33 0.56
C VAL A 14 -14.64 21.78 1.43
N ALA A 15 -15.86 21.38 1.06
CA ALA A 15 -17.01 21.54 1.95
C ALA A 15 -17.16 20.28 2.83
N VAL A 16 -17.45 20.49 4.13
CA VAL A 16 -17.77 19.38 5.05
C VAL A 16 -19.22 19.53 5.49
N VAL A 17 -20.11 18.74 4.88
CA VAL A 17 -21.55 18.75 5.17
C VAL A 17 -21.83 17.77 6.31
N GLY A 18 -22.33 18.29 7.41
CA GLY A 18 -22.41 17.58 8.69
C GLY A 18 -21.27 17.95 9.65
N ALA A 19 -20.59 19.06 9.40
CA ALA A 19 -19.60 19.65 10.31
C ALA A 19 -20.14 19.79 11.74
N SER A 20 -19.32 19.60 12.78
CA SER A 20 -19.81 19.60 14.16
C SER A 20 -18.76 20.10 15.16
N GLU A 21 -19.23 20.83 16.18
CA GLU A 21 -18.45 21.16 17.37
C GLU A 21 -18.34 19.98 18.36
N ARG A 22 -19.22 19.00 18.24
CA ARG A 22 -19.26 17.87 19.18
C ARG A 22 -18.11 16.92 18.93
N ALA A 23 -17.29 16.71 19.95
CA ALA A 23 -16.23 15.69 19.94
C ALA A 23 -16.77 14.29 19.66
N GLY A 24 -15.97 13.46 18.97
CA GLY A 24 -16.31 12.08 18.64
C GLY A 24 -17.31 11.94 17.48
N THR A 25 -17.66 13.02 16.77
CA THR A 25 -18.48 12.94 15.57
C THR A 25 -17.61 12.90 14.31
N VAL A 26 -18.08 12.22 13.28
CA VAL A 26 -17.40 12.09 11.97
C VAL A 26 -17.07 13.46 11.37
N GLY A 27 -18.05 14.36 11.30
CA GLY A 27 -17.85 15.69 10.72
C GLY A 27 -16.82 16.55 11.45
N ARG A 28 -16.68 16.38 12.78
CA ARG A 28 -15.63 17.03 13.56
C ARG A 28 -14.26 16.45 13.23
N ALA A 29 -14.11 15.14 13.25
CA ALA A 29 -12.83 14.50 12.97
C ALA A 29 -12.31 14.83 11.56
N VAL A 30 -13.19 14.85 10.55
CA VAL A 30 -12.82 15.30 9.19
C VAL A 30 -12.31 16.73 9.20
N LEU A 31 -12.99 17.64 9.92
CA LEU A 31 -12.56 19.05 10.00
C LEU A 31 -11.21 19.18 10.72
N GLU A 32 -11.00 18.49 11.82
CA GLU A 32 -9.74 18.51 12.57
C GLU A 32 -8.57 18.04 11.70
N ASN A 33 -8.77 16.95 10.94
CA ASN A 33 -7.75 16.41 10.03
C ASN A 33 -7.46 17.37 8.86
N LEU A 34 -8.49 17.96 8.25
CA LEU A 34 -8.30 18.97 7.21
C LEU A 34 -7.57 20.21 7.74
N LEU A 35 -7.95 20.72 8.91
CA LEU A 35 -7.30 21.87 9.52
C LEU A 35 -5.82 21.63 9.84
N ALA A 36 -5.45 20.39 10.14
CA ALA A 36 -4.08 20.04 10.46
C ALA A 36 -3.13 20.09 9.23
N THR A 37 -3.60 19.75 8.03
CA THR A 37 -2.72 19.53 6.88
C THR A 37 -3.13 20.23 5.60
N PHE A 38 -4.43 20.42 5.36
CA PHE A 38 -4.94 20.99 4.12
C PHE A 38 -4.73 22.51 4.06
N LYS A 39 -4.22 23.00 2.93
CA LYS A 39 -3.90 24.42 2.73
C LYS A 39 -4.97 25.18 1.94
N GLY A 40 -5.97 24.47 1.41
CA GLY A 40 -7.08 25.08 0.68
C GLY A 40 -8.17 25.64 1.61
N GLU A 41 -9.25 26.11 1.01
CA GLU A 41 -10.40 26.65 1.73
C GLU A 41 -11.26 25.51 2.29
N ILE A 42 -11.65 25.61 3.55
CA ILE A 42 -12.53 24.65 4.23
C ILE A 42 -13.87 25.36 4.51
N LEU A 43 -14.97 24.74 4.07
CA LEU A 43 -16.32 25.28 4.13
C LEU A 43 -17.22 24.37 4.98
N PRO A 44 -17.31 24.57 6.31
CA PRO A 44 -18.18 23.78 7.16
C PRO A 44 -19.66 24.08 6.87
N VAL A 45 -20.51 23.05 6.81
CA VAL A 45 -21.95 23.17 6.60
C VAL A 45 -22.69 22.39 7.68
N ASN A 46 -23.51 23.09 8.50
CA ASN A 46 -24.44 22.47 9.45
C ASN A 46 -25.49 23.50 9.92
N TYR A 47 -26.76 23.12 9.92
CA TYR A 47 -27.87 23.98 10.29
C TYR A 47 -27.85 24.43 11.77
N LYS A 48 -27.08 23.79 12.63
CA LYS A 48 -27.04 24.01 14.09
C LYS A 48 -26.04 25.13 14.51
N TYR A 49 -25.04 25.41 13.68
CA TYR A 49 -23.90 26.24 14.09
C TYR A 49 -23.69 27.41 13.16
N ASP A 50 -23.23 28.55 13.72
CA ASP A 50 -22.76 29.71 12.97
C ASP A 50 -21.24 29.65 12.75
N SER A 51 -20.54 28.92 13.63
CA SER A 51 -19.11 28.61 13.51
C SER A 51 -18.82 27.21 14.01
N VAL A 52 -17.78 26.55 13.45
CA VAL A 52 -17.26 25.25 13.88
C VAL A 52 -15.74 25.32 13.83
N LEU A 53 -15.05 24.98 14.93
CA LEU A 53 -13.59 25.04 15.07
C LEU A 53 -12.99 26.38 14.61
N GLY A 54 -13.67 27.50 14.91
CA GLY A 54 -13.25 28.84 14.52
C GLY A 54 -13.51 29.21 13.07
N LEU A 55 -14.02 28.31 12.24
CA LEU A 55 -14.41 28.59 10.87
C LEU A 55 -15.90 29.02 10.81
N ARG A 56 -16.23 29.94 9.91
CA ARG A 56 -17.63 30.24 9.59
C ARG A 56 -18.35 28.98 9.12
N CYS A 57 -19.51 28.68 9.73
CA CYS A 57 -20.35 27.55 9.35
C CYS A 57 -21.58 28.06 8.59
N TYR A 58 -21.85 27.41 7.43
CA TYR A 58 -23.03 27.73 6.62
C TYR A 58 -24.20 26.84 7.03
N ARG A 59 -25.40 27.44 7.13
CA ARG A 59 -26.58 26.71 7.59
C ARG A 59 -27.06 25.64 6.61
N SER A 60 -26.83 25.85 5.32
CA SER A 60 -27.20 24.97 4.22
C SER A 60 -26.10 24.95 3.14
N VAL A 61 -26.06 23.91 2.34
CA VAL A 61 -25.24 23.88 1.11
C VAL A 61 -25.56 25.06 0.19
N ARG A 62 -26.85 25.47 0.15
CA ARG A 62 -27.32 26.59 -0.69
C ARG A 62 -26.78 27.96 -0.25
N ASP A 63 -26.30 28.06 0.99
CA ASP A 63 -25.72 29.33 1.55
C ASP A 63 -24.21 29.41 1.24
N LEU A 64 -23.60 28.41 0.64
CA LEU A 64 -22.19 28.44 0.26
C LEU A 64 -21.94 29.53 -0.78
N PRO A 65 -20.85 30.32 -0.66
CA PRO A 65 -20.58 31.45 -1.57
C PRO A 65 -20.19 30.99 -2.98
N LYS A 66 -19.79 29.73 -3.15
CA LYS A 66 -19.38 29.11 -4.42
C LYS A 66 -19.44 27.60 -4.33
N ALA A 67 -19.45 26.94 -5.49
CA ALA A 67 -19.29 25.49 -5.58
C ALA A 67 -17.93 25.05 -5.00
N PRO A 68 -17.89 24.15 -3.99
CA PRO A 68 -16.62 23.54 -3.56
C PRO A 68 -16.09 22.59 -4.64
N ASP A 69 -14.75 22.50 -4.74
CA ASP A 69 -14.12 21.54 -5.66
C ASP A 69 -14.41 20.09 -5.21
N LEU A 70 -14.47 19.85 -3.90
CA LEU A 70 -14.80 18.59 -3.26
C LEU A 70 -15.78 18.79 -2.11
N ALA A 71 -16.76 17.91 -1.96
CA ALA A 71 -17.63 17.88 -0.79
C ALA A 71 -17.47 16.56 -0.04
N VAL A 72 -17.30 16.63 1.29
CA VAL A 72 -17.37 15.46 2.19
C VAL A 72 -18.73 15.49 2.87
N VAL A 73 -19.53 14.46 2.64
CA VAL A 73 -20.91 14.35 3.14
C VAL A 73 -20.95 13.36 4.31
N ALA A 74 -21.21 13.90 5.50
CA ALA A 74 -21.24 13.17 6.78
C ALA A 74 -22.57 13.40 7.52
N VAL A 75 -23.70 13.23 6.80
CA VAL A 75 -25.06 13.36 7.34
C VAL A 75 -25.75 11.98 7.32
N PRO A 76 -26.86 11.78 8.04
CA PRO A 76 -27.63 10.53 7.98
C PRO A 76 -27.98 10.14 6.53
N ALA A 77 -27.93 8.85 6.23
CA ALA A 77 -28.11 8.32 4.86
C ALA A 77 -29.35 8.86 4.15
N GLY A 78 -30.49 8.91 4.85
CA GLY A 78 -31.75 9.41 4.28
C GLY A 78 -31.73 10.87 3.81
N SER A 79 -30.82 11.69 4.36
CA SER A 79 -30.67 13.10 3.95
C SER A 79 -29.64 13.30 2.82
N THR A 80 -28.87 12.26 2.51
CA THR A 80 -27.74 12.37 1.57
C THR A 80 -28.15 12.70 0.14
N PRO A 81 -29.23 12.09 -0.45
CA PRO A 81 -29.65 12.43 -1.81
C PRO A 81 -30.06 13.90 -1.98
N GLU A 82 -30.72 14.51 -0.96
CA GLU A 82 -31.08 15.92 -1.00
C GLU A 82 -29.83 16.82 -0.97
N VAL A 83 -28.90 16.53 -0.05
CA VAL A 83 -27.60 17.25 0.03
C VAL A 83 -26.85 17.17 -1.29
N VAL A 84 -26.83 16.01 -1.93
CA VAL A 84 -26.17 15.83 -3.24
C VAL A 84 -26.89 16.65 -4.33
N ARG A 85 -28.22 16.71 -4.35
CA ARG A 85 -28.95 17.61 -5.29
C ARG A 85 -28.61 19.08 -5.07
N ASP A 86 -28.47 19.52 -3.82
CA ASP A 86 -28.08 20.89 -3.50
C ASP A 86 -26.63 21.20 -3.96
N LEU A 87 -25.70 20.28 -3.72
CA LEU A 87 -24.33 20.36 -4.23
C LEU A 87 -24.29 20.40 -5.76
N CYS A 88 -25.13 19.61 -6.42
CA CYS A 88 -25.33 19.64 -7.87
C CYS A 88 -25.79 21.02 -8.36
N GLY A 89 -26.76 21.60 -7.68
CA GLY A 89 -27.31 22.93 -8.00
C GLY A 89 -26.26 24.03 -7.95
N LEU A 90 -25.25 23.90 -7.07
CA LEU A 90 -24.11 24.80 -7.00
C LEU A 90 -23.04 24.54 -8.06
N GLY A 91 -23.02 23.36 -8.67
CA GLY A 91 -22.01 22.96 -9.67
C GLY A 91 -20.84 22.16 -9.13
N THR A 92 -20.92 21.61 -7.90
CA THR A 92 -19.94 20.67 -7.37
C THR A 92 -19.86 19.42 -8.25
N ARG A 93 -18.65 18.92 -8.51
CA ARG A 93 -18.42 17.82 -9.46
C ARG A 93 -18.02 16.50 -8.82
N VAL A 94 -17.54 16.53 -7.57
CA VAL A 94 -17.08 15.34 -6.85
C VAL A 94 -17.50 15.43 -5.38
N SER A 95 -18.00 14.33 -4.83
CA SER A 95 -18.25 14.20 -3.41
C SER A 95 -17.75 12.86 -2.85
N ILE A 96 -17.35 12.87 -1.57
CA ILE A 96 -17.07 11.70 -0.76
C ILE A 96 -18.26 11.54 0.19
N VAL A 97 -18.95 10.40 0.13
CA VAL A 97 -20.07 10.11 1.01
C VAL A 97 -19.58 9.08 2.05
N VAL A 98 -19.27 9.58 3.25
CA VAL A 98 -18.77 8.72 4.34
C VAL A 98 -19.87 7.98 5.08
N SER A 99 -21.10 8.46 4.97
CA SER A 99 -22.27 7.89 5.65
C SER A 99 -22.52 6.45 5.26
N ALA A 100 -22.86 5.62 6.24
CA ALA A 100 -23.38 4.26 6.08
C ALA A 100 -24.92 4.26 6.14
N GLY A 101 -25.57 3.15 5.79
CA GLY A 101 -27.02 2.97 5.74
C GLY A 101 -27.55 2.81 4.31
N PHE A 102 -26.71 2.29 3.41
CA PHE A 102 -27.04 2.05 2.00
C PHE A 102 -27.14 0.55 1.69
N LYS A 103 -26.68 0.09 0.54
CA LYS A 103 -26.87 -1.33 0.10
C LYS A 103 -26.37 -2.37 1.11
N GLU A 104 -25.41 -2.04 1.95
CA GLU A 104 -24.92 -2.94 3.01
C GLU A 104 -25.97 -3.22 4.09
N THR A 105 -27.02 -2.41 4.18
CA THR A 105 -28.14 -2.63 5.13
C THR A 105 -29.33 -3.40 4.52
N GLY A 106 -29.21 -3.82 3.25
CA GLY A 106 -30.22 -4.59 2.56
C GLY A 106 -31.04 -3.82 1.52
N PRO A 107 -32.22 -4.34 1.11
CA PRO A 107 -32.94 -3.83 -0.06
C PRO A 107 -33.37 -2.36 0.01
N GLU A 108 -33.80 -1.88 1.20
CA GLU A 108 -34.19 -0.48 1.36
C GLU A 108 -32.98 0.46 1.26
N GLY A 109 -31.84 0.06 1.85
CA GLY A 109 -30.58 0.78 1.68
C GLY A 109 -30.08 0.79 0.23
N ALA A 110 -30.28 -0.30 -0.51
CA ALA A 110 -29.95 -0.37 -1.93
C ALA A 110 -30.80 0.60 -2.79
N LYS A 111 -32.08 0.78 -2.47
CA LYS A 111 -32.93 1.79 -3.13
C LYS A 111 -32.42 3.21 -2.87
N LEU A 112 -32.03 3.49 -1.62
CA LEU A 112 -31.48 4.79 -1.24
C LEU A 112 -30.14 5.06 -1.92
N GLU A 113 -29.28 4.03 -2.08
CA GLU A 113 -28.02 4.14 -2.84
C GLU A 113 -28.29 4.46 -4.31
N ALA A 114 -29.28 3.79 -4.93
CA ALA A 114 -29.66 4.07 -6.30
C ALA A 114 -30.20 5.50 -6.48
N GLU A 115 -30.99 6.01 -5.52
CA GLU A 115 -31.45 7.41 -5.51
C GLU A 115 -30.28 8.39 -5.40
N LEU A 116 -29.33 8.12 -4.50
CA LEU A 116 -28.13 8.91 -4.30
C LEU A 116 -27.31 9.02 -5.62
N VAL A 117 -27.03 7.88 -6.26
CA VAL A 117 -26.29 7.83 -7.53
C VAL A 117 -27.06 8.55 -8.64
N SER A 118 -28.38 8.37 -8.72
CA SER A 118 -29.22 9.06 -9.70
C SER A 118 -29.17 10.58 -9.51
N ALA A 119 -29.24 11.07 -8.26
CA ALA A 119 -29.13 12.49 -7.92
C ALA A 119 -27.79 13.08 -8.40
N ALA A 120 -26.68 12.38 -8.16
CA ALA A 120 -25.36 12.84 -8.59
C ALA A 120 -25.22 12.85 -10.13
N ARG A 121 -25.63 11.76 -10.79
CA ARG A 121 -25.51 11.63 -12.25
C ARG A 121 -26.34 12.65 -13.03
N SER A 122 -27.46 13.10 -12.46
CA SER A 122 -28.33 14.10 -13.11
C SER A 122 -27.60 15.42 -13.42
N CYS A 123 -26.52 15.75 -12.71
CA CYS A 123 -25.71 16.94 -12.93
C CYS A 123 -24.26 16.63 -13.35
N GLY A 124 -23.92 15.36 -13.56
CA GLY A 124 -22.55 14.91 -13.88
C GLY A 124 -21.60 14.92 -12.69
N MET A 125 -22.11 14.95 -11.44
CA MET A 125 -21.31 14.75 -10.23
C MET A 125 -20.93 13.29 -10.09
N ARG A 126 -19.71 13.03 -9.54
CA ARG A 126 -19.22 11.69 -9.22
C ARG A 126 -19.13 11.50 -7.70
N ILE A 127 -19.43 10.30 -7.24
CA ILE A 127 -19.46 9.97 -5.80
C ILE A 127 -18.45 8.87 -5.49
N LEU A 128 -17.56 9.14 -4.52
CA LEU A 128 -16.75 8.13 -3.84
C LEU A 128 -17.53 7.60 -2.63
N GLY A 129 -17.61 6.30 -2.49
CA GLY A 129 -18.43 5.63 -1.48
C GLY A 129 -19.79 5.18 -2.04
N PRO A 130 -20.89 5.25 -1.25
CA PRO A 130 -20.98 5.61 0.17
C PRO A 130 -20.32 4.57 1.10
N ASN A 131 -20.48 4.76 2.42
CA ASN A 131 -19.95 3.84 3.43
C ASN A 131 -18.43 3.67 3.31
N CYS A 132 -17.69 4.77 3.26
CA CYS A 132 -16.24 4.80 3.08
C CYS A 132 -15.54 5.63 4.17
N LEU A 133 -14.24 5.39 4.38
CA LEU A 133 -13.45 6.13 5.36
C LEU A 133 -13.01 7.51 4.85
N GLY A 134 -12.87 7.67 3.55
CA GLY A 134 -12.40 8.90 2.91
C GLY A 134 -11.08 8.73 2.14
N VAL A 135 -10.40 9.84 1.91
CA VAL A 135 -9.16 9.95 1.13
C VAL A 135 -8.08 10.62 1.97
N TYR A 136 -6.85 10.12 1.82
CA TYR A 136 -5.65 10.75 2.36
C TYR A 136 -4.59 10.89 1.27
N ASP A 137 -4.09 12.10 1.08
CA ASP A 137 -3.00 12.41 0.16
C ASP A 137 -1.96 13.30 0.88
N PRO A 138 -0.84 12.72 1.33
CA PRO A 138 0.18 13.47 2.07
C PRO A 138 0.93 14.52 1.21
N TRP A 139 0.85 14.42 -0.11
CA TRP A 139 1.48 15.39 -1.01
C TRP A 139 0.67 16.68 -1.16
N SER A 140 -0.65 16.57 -1.20
CA SER A 140 -1.55 17.73 -1.25
C SER A 140 -2.00 18.22 0.13
N GLY A 141 -1.76 17.42 1.18
CA GLY A 141 -2.25 17.66 2.52
C GLY A 141 -3.74 17.36 2.70
N LEU A 142 -4.39 16.75 1.70
CA LEU A 142 -5.80 16.37 1.80
C LEU A 142 -5.97 15.18 2.75
N ASP A 143 -6.72 15.39 3.82
CA ASP A 143 -7.07 14.34 4.79
C ASP A 143 -8.55 14.42 5.15
N THR A 144 -9.36 13.61 4.49
CA THR A 144 -10.80 13.52 4.73
C THR A 144 -11.17 12.30 5.58
N ILE A 145 -10.16 11.59 6.12
CA ILE A 145 -10.38 10.45 7.02
C ILE A 145 -10.99 10.95 8.33
N PHE A 146 -11.93 10.22 8.89
CA PHE A 146 -12.58 10.60 10.14
C PHE A 146 -12.00 9.91 11.39
N ASN A 147 -10.85 9.21 11.27
CA ASN A 147 -10.12 8.70 12.42
C ASN A 147 -9.24 9.81 13.00
N PRO A 148 -9.27 10.02 14.33
CA PRO A 148 -8.44 11.03 14.98
C PRO A 148 -6.94 10.73 14.85
N ASN A 149 -6.13 11.76 14.64
CA ASN A 149 -4.66 11.62 14.47
C ASN A 149 -3.93 11.17 15.75
N ASP A 150 -4.54 11.30 16.92
CA ASP A 150 -4.02 10.79 18.19
C ASP A 150 -4.20 9.27 18.37
N ARG A 151 -4.98 8.63 17.51
CA ARG A 151 -5.30 7.19 17.56
C ARG A 151 -4.85 6.41 16.35
N GLN A 152 -4.45 7.08 15.28
CA GLN A 152 -4.03 6.46 14.03
C GLN A 152 -2.84 7.20 13.45
N ALA A 153 -1.70 6.51 13.34
CA ALA A 153 -0.59 7.02 12.56
C ALA A 153 -0.94 7.02 11.07
N LYS A 154 -0.44 8.01 10.35
CA LYS A 154 -0.59 8.11 8.90
C LYS A 154 0.78 8.19 8.23
N PRO A 155 1.01 7.44 7.15
CA PRO A 155 2.28 7.46 6.45
C PRO A 155 2.60 8.84 5.88
N GLY A 156 3.88 9.21 5.87
CA GLY A 156 4.35 10.39 5.13
C GLY A 156 4.25 10.22 3.62
N ALA A 157 4.68 11.25 2.89
CA ALA A 157 4.71 11.24 1.43
C ALA A 157 5.66 10.15 0.89
N GLY A 158 5.22 9.44 -0.14
CA GLY A 158 5.96 8.37 -0.79
C GLY A 158 5.28 7.90 -2.08
N GLY A 159 5.59 6.70 -2.53
CA GLY A 159 5.17 6.19 -3.84
C GLY A 159 4.05 5.15 -3.83
N VAL A 160 3.58 4.68 -2.68
CA VAL A 160 2.55 3.64 -2.62
C VAL A 160 1.16 4.27 -2.64
N ALA A 161 0.31 3.88 -3.58
CA ALA A 161 -1.13 4.12 -3.50
C ALA A 161 -1.80 2.91 -2.86
N PHE A 162 -2.67 3.15 -1.88
CA PHE A 162 -3.45 2.08 -1.25
C PHE A 162 -4.95 2.31 -1.41
N LEU A 163 -5.62 1.36 -2.06
CA LEU A 163 -7.07 1.35 -2.28
C LEU A 163 -7.73 0.32 -1.37
N SER A 164 -8.74 0.71 -0.60
CA SER A 164 -9.44 -0.22 0.29
C SER A 164 -10.95 -0.18 0.11
N GLN A 165 -11.55 -1.35 -0.06
CA GLN A 165 -13.00 -1.50 -0.04
C GLN A 165 -13.55 -1.44 1.39
N SER A 166 -12.76 -1.87 2.37
CA SER A 166 -13.10 -1.79 3.79
C SER A 166 -12.49 -0.54 4.43
N GLY A 167 -13.30 0.29 5.07
CA GLY A 167 -12.83 1.46 5.81
C GLY A 167 -11.98 1.09 7.02
N ALA A 168 -12.49 0.21 7.88
CA ALA A 168 -11.81 -0.19 9.12
C ALA A 168 -10.48 -0.92 8.86
N LEU A 169 -10.46 -1.87 7.90
CA LEU A 169 -9.23 -2.56 7.53
C LEU A 169 -8.24 -1.60 6.85
N GLY A 170 -8.74 -0.68 6.02
CA GLY A 170 -7.92 0.37 5.41
C GLY A 170 -7.25 1.25 6.46
N ALA A 171 -7.95 1.61 7.53
CA ALA A 171 -7.38 2.35 8.66
C ALA A 171 -6.26 1.58 9.36
N ALA A 172 -6.47 0.30 9.66
CA ALA A 172 -5.44 -0.54 10.28
C ALA A 172 -4.21 -0.70 9.38
N ILE A 173 -4.41 -0.84 8.06
CA ILE A 173 -3.29 -0.93 7.10
C ILE A 173 -2.54 0.40 7.02
N LEU A 174 -3.22 1.56 7.06
CA LEU A 174 -2.54 2.86 7.11
C LEU A 174 -1.59 2.97 8.31
N ASP A 175 -2.06 2.60 9.48
CA ASP A 175 -1.27 2.60 10.71
C ASP A 175 -0.04 1.69 10.57
N TRP A 176 -0.23 0.51 10.01
CA TRP A 176 0.84 -0.46 9.78
C TRP A 176 1.86 -0.01 8.72
N LEU A 177 1.39 0.63 7.63
CA LEU A 177 2.28 1.22 6.63
C LEU A 177 3.13 2.36 7.23
N ALA A 178 2.55 3.17 8.13
CA ALA A 178 3.29 4.21 8.84
C ALA A 178 4.37 3.61 9.75
N GLU A 179 4.05 2.57 10.51
CA GLU A 179 5.01 1.83 11.34
C GLU A 179 6.15 1.21 10.51
N ALA A 180 5.82 0.66 9.33
CA ALA A 180 6.79 0.08 8.41
C ALA A 180 7.60 1.11 7.62
N GLY A 181 7.40 2.41 7.84
CA GLY A 181 8.09 3.48 7.11
C GLY A 181 7.79 3.51 5.61
N ILE A 182 6.63 3.00 5.20
CA ILE A 182 6.19 2.96 3.80
C ILE A 182 5.38 4.21 3.50
N GLY A 183 5.96 5.15 2.74
CA GLY A 183 5.31 6.39 2.35
C GLY A 183 4.23 6.21 1.28
N LEU A 184 3.18 7.04 1.35
CA LEU A 184 2.05 7.00 0.42
C LEU A 184 2.09 8.08 -0.65
N SER A 185 1.63 7.73 -1.84
CA SER A 185 1.15 8.70 -2.81
C SER A 185 -0.30 9.07 -2.51
N LYS A 186 -1.16 8.08 -2.29
CA LYS A 186 -2.58 8.27 -1.97
C LYS A 186 -3.13 7.08 -1.19
N PHE A 187 -4.11 7.36 -0.34
CA PHE A 187 -5.01 6.35 0.20
C PHE A 187 -6.44 6.67 -0.19
N VAL A 188 -7.20 5.67 -0.60
CA VAL A 188 -8.62 5.79 -0.94
C VAL A 188 -9.40 4.64 -0.32
N SER A 189 -10.30 4.95 0.60
CA SER A 189 -11.36 4.02 0.95
C SER A 189 -12.57 4.29 0.06
N TYR A 190 -12.96 3.30 -0.75
CA TYR A 190 -14.04 3.47 -1.74
C TYR A 190 -15.37 2.80 -1.33
N GLY A 191 -15.40 2.12 -0.18
CA GLY A 191 -16.63 1.60 0.45
C GLY A 191 -17.50 0.76 -0.48
N ASN A 192 -18.78 1.11 -0.59
CA ASN A 192 -19.74 0.39 -1.44
C ASN A 192 -19.43 0.49 -2.95
N ALA A 193 -18.58 1.42 -3.38
CA ALA A 193 -18.26 1.66 -4.79
C ALA A 193 -19.52 1.85 -5.67
N ALA A 194 -20.47 2.65 -5.20
CA ALA A 194 -21.75 2.79 -5.88
C ALA A 194 -21.62 3.47 -7.26
N ASP A 195 -20.73 4.47 -7.37
CA ASP A 195 -20.50 5.22 -8.62
C ASP A 195 -19.06 5.14 -9.09
N ILE A 196 -18.09 5.65 -8.30
CA ILE A 196 -16.66 5.53 -8.63
C ILE A 196 -16.20 4.11 -8.32
N LYS A 197 -15.66 3.44 -9.34
CA LYS A 197 -15.23 2.05 -9.25
C LYS A 197 -13.71 1.94 -9.05
N GLU A 198 -13.30 0.81 -8.49
CA GLU A 198 -11.89 0.49 -8.25
C GLU A 198 -11.03 0.57 -9.52
N TRP A 199 -11.56 0.16 -10.67
CA TRP A 199 -10.82 0.21 -11.94
C TRP A 199 -10.54 1.65 -12.41
N GLU A 200 -11.44 2.62 -12.13
CA GLU A 200 -11.22 4.03 -12.46
C GLU A 200 -10.09 4.62 -11.60
N LEU A 201 -10.05 4.23 -10.31
CA LEU A 201 -8.98 4.62 -9.40
C LEU A 201 -7.63 4.05 -9.83
N VAL A 202 -7.59 2.76 -10.22
CA VAL A 202 -6.36 2.12 -10.75
C VAL A 202 -5.89 2.80 -12.03
N GLU A 203 -6.79 3.15 -12.96
CA GLU A 203 -6.43 3.88 -14.18
C GLU A 203 -5.83 5.25 -13.89
N TYR A 204 -6.40 6.00 -12.95
CA TYR A 204 -5.85 7.29 -12.54
C TYR A 204 -4.46 7.13 -11.93
N LEU A 205 -4.30 6.17 -11.02
CA LEU A 205 -3.04 5.91 -10.35
C LEU A 205 -1.96 5.37 -11.30
N ALA A 206 -2.35 4.66 -12.36
CA ALA A 206 -1.43 4.25 -13.41
C ALA A 206 -0.77 5.46 -14.10
N GLU A 207 -1.48 6.58 -14.24
CA GLU A 207 -0.96 7.81 -14.85
C GLU A 207 -0.35 8.79 -13.81
N ASP A 208 -0.64 8.64 -12.51
CA ASP A 208 -0.13 9.54 -11.49
C ASP A 208 1.40 9.41 -11.33
N PRO A 209 2.18 10.49 -11.56
CA PRO A 209 3.64 10.43 -11.49
C PRO A 209 4.19 10.20 -10.07
N ARG A 210 3.40 10.46 -9.05
CA ARG A 210 3.77 10.23 -7.64
C ARG A 210 3.55 8.79 -7.22
N THR A 211 2.74 8.02 -7.96
CA THR A 211 2.45 6.62 -7.66
C THR A 211 3.45 5.71 -8.37
N THR A 212 4.18 4.92 -7.61
CA THR A 212 5.11 3.89 -8.13
C THR A 212 4.61 2.48 -7.90
N VAL A 213 3.72 2.27 -6.92
CA VAL A 213 3.12 0.98 -6.56
C VAL A 213 1.64 1.20 -6.26
N ILE A 214 0.79 0.28 -6.69
CA ILE A 214 -0.64 0.27 -6.35
C ILE A 214 -0.92 -0.97 -5.51
N ALA A 215 -1.38 -0.79 -4.30
CA ALA A 215 -1.80 -1.88 -3.41
C ALA A 215 -3.30 -1.79 -3.15
N MET A 216 -3.98 -2.94 -3.04
CA MET A 216 -5.43 -2.97 -2.93
C MET A 216 -5.91 -4.04 -1.94
N TYR A 217 -6.94 -3.68 -1.17
CA TYR A 217 -7.82 -4.65 -0.52
C TYR A 217 -9.18 -4.66 -1.22
N VAL A 218 -9.60 -5.82 -1.72
CA VAL A 218 -10.79 -5.99 -2.56
C VAL A 218 -11.66 -7.13 -2.04
N GLU A 219 -12.94 -6.87 -1.83
CA GLU A 219 -13.95 -7.90 -1.45
C GLU A 219 -14.74 -8.39 -2.67
N GLY A 220 -15.01 -7.51 -3.64
CA GLY A 220 -15.71 -7.83 -4.88
C GLY A 220 -15.39 -6.82 -5.98
N VAL A 221 -15.55 -7.26 -7.22
CA VAL A 221 -15.39 -6.44 -8.43
C VAL A 221 -16.61 -6.69 -9.32
N GLU A 222 -17.31 -5.63 -9.71
CA GLU A 222 -18.50 -5.75 -10.57
C GLU A 222 -18.14 -5.96 -12.04
N ASP A 223 -17.15 -5.22 -12.56
CA ASP A 223 -16.65 -5.34 -13.92
C ASP A 223 -15.22 -5.87 -13.94
N GLY A 224 -15.11 -7.19 -13.87
CA GLY A 224 -13.80 -7.87 -13.88
C GLY A 224 -12.97 -7.60 -15.14
N ARG A 225 -13.61 -7.35 -16.30
CA ARG A 225 -12.89 -7.06 -17.54
C ARG A 225 -12.20 -5.69 -17.47
N ARG A 226 -12.93 -4.64 -17.11
CA ARG A 226 -12.36 -3.30 -16.92
C ARG A 226 -11.30 -3.27 -15.83
N PHE A 227 -11.54 -4.01 -14.75
CA PHE A 227 -10.53 -4.13 -13.68
C PHE A 227 -9.24 -4.75 -14.20
N MET A 228 -9.30 -5.88 -14.93
CA MET A 228 -8.11 -6.48 -15.54
C MET A 228 -7.41 -5.54 -16.52
N GLU A 229 -8.16 -4.77 -17.31
CA GLU A 229 -7.60 -3.79 -18.24
C GLU A 229 -6.88 -2.66 -17.52
N SER A 230 -7.45 -2.13 -16.43
CA SER A 230 -6.82 -1.10 -15.60
C SER A 230 -5.53 -1.60 -14.94
N VAL A 231 -5.53 -2.85 -14.46
CA VAL A 231 -4.32 -3.51 -13.92
C VAL A 231 -3.24 -3.63 -15.00
N ARG A 232 -3.58 -4.11 -16.23
CA ARG A 232 -2.62 -4.20 -17.34
C ARG A 232 -2.03 -2.83 -17.69
N LYS A 233 -2.83 -1.76 -17.68
CA LYS A 233 -2.35 -0.39 -17.92
C LYS A 233 -1.31 0.02 -16.86
N ALA A 234 -1.57 -0.26 -15.57
CA ALA A 234 -0.63 0.05 -14.50
C ALA A 234 0.68 -0.74 -14.65
N VAL A 235 0.60 -2.04 -14.93
CA VAL A 235 1.77 -2.90 -15.15
C VAL A 235 2.57 -2.46 -16.38
N ALA A 236 1.92 -2.11 -17.47
CA ALA A 236 2.57 -1.58 -18.68
C ALA A 236 3.36 -0.29 -18.39
N ARG A 237 2.98 0.48 -17.36
CA ARG A 237 3.70 1.65 -16.85
C ARG A 237 4.76 1.30 -15.80
N SER A 238 5.14 0.05 -15.70
CA SER A 238 6.12 -0.46 -14.73
C SER A 238 5.71 -0.26 -13.27
N LYS A 239 4.40 -0.19 -12.99
CA LYS A 239 3.87 -0.05 -11.62
C LYS A 239 3.37 -1.40 -11.13
N PRO A 240 3.99 -2.00 -10.10
CA PRO A 240 3.45 -3.17 -9.43
C PRO A 240 2.03 -2.91 -8.92
N VAL A 241 1.15 -3.88 -9.14
CA VAL A 241 -0.19 -3.92 -8.55
C VAL A 241 -0.23 -5.12 -7.61
N VAL A 242 -0.48 -4.87 -6.32
CA VAL A 242 -0.55 -5.90 -5.27
C VAL A 242 -1.98 -5.98 -4.77
N VAL A 243 -2.57 -7.17 -4.80
CA VAL A 243 -3.99 -7.35 -4.46
C VAL A 243 -4.17 -8.35 -3.33
N LEU A 244 -4.72 -7.88 -2.23
CA LEU A 244 -5.24 -8.70 -1.13
C LEU A 244 -6.75 -8.89 -1.32
N LYS A 245 -7.19 -10.12 -1.60
CA LYS A 245 -8.60 -10.46 -1.78
C LYS A 245 -9.23 -10.93 -0.48
N GLY A 246 -10.26 -10.24 -0.04
CA GLY A 246 -11.18 -10.73 1.00
C GLY A 246 -12.20 -11.72 0.44
N GLY A 247 -12.63 -12.68 1.26
CA GLY A 247 -13.65 -13.66 0.83
C GLY A 247 -13.15 -14.67 -0.21
N LYS A 248 -11.94 -15.21 -0.04
CA LYS A 248 -11.33 -16.20 -0.94
C LYS A 248 -12.01 -17.58 -0.87
N THR A 249 -12.49 -17.97 0.31
CA THR A 249 -13.18 -19.23 0.55
C THR A 249 -14.69 -19.05 0.44
N GLU A 250 -15.43 -20.14 0.32
CA GLU A 250 -16.90 -20.09 0.28
C GLU A 250 -17.49 -19.44 1.54
N ALA A 251 -16.99 -19.79 2.72
CA ALA A 251 -17.41 -19.18 3.98
C ALA A 251 -17.03 -17.68 4.05
N GLY A 252 -15.81 -17.34 3.66
CA GLY A 252 -15.35 -15.96 3.56
C GLY A 252 -16.15 -15.16 2.53
N GLY A 253 -16.55 -15.77 1.41
CA GLY A 253 -17.41 -15.16 0.39
C GLY A 253 -18.79 -14.82 0.93
N ARG A 254 -19.41 -15.72 1.69
CA ARG A 254 -20.70 -15.43 2.38
C ARG A 254 -20.55 -14.27 3.36
N ALA A 255 -19.46 -14.25 4.13
CA ALA A 255 -19.18 -13.14 5.07
C ALA A 255 -19.00 -11.81 4.34
N ALA A 256 -18.23 -11.77 3.25
CA ALA A 256 -18.02 -10.58 2.43
C ALA A 256 -19.34 -10.07 1.82
N THR A 257 -20.19 -10.97 1.29
CA THR A 257 -21.50 -10.61 0.73
C THR A 257 -22.42 -10.02 1.81
N SER A 258 -22.41 -10.57 3.02
CA SER A 258 -23.17 -10.03 4.15
C SER A 258 -22.67 -8.66 4.60
N HIS A 259 -21.37 -8.39 4.44
CA HIS A 259 -20.73 -7.14 4.87
C HIS A 259 -20.91 -5.99 3.87
N THR A 260 -20.83 -6.26 2.57
CA THR A 260 -20.82 -5.21 1.53
C THR A 260 -22.04 -5.23 0.60
N GLY A 261 -22.92 -6.23 0.74
CA GLY A 261 -24.03 -6.43 -0.19
C GLY A 261 -23.59 -6.78 -1.63
N SER A 262 -22.31 -7.07 -1.83
CA SER A 262 -21.75 -7.40 -3.16
C SER A 262 -21.54 -8.89 -3.29
N LEU A 263 -21.87 -9.47 -4.46
CA LEU A 263 -21.60 -10.89 -4.76
C LEU A 263 -20.08 -11.13 -4.78
N ALA A 264 -19.61 -11.97 -3.86
CA ALA A 264 -18.24 -12.43 -3.86
C ALA A 264 -18.07 -13.49 -4.96
N GLY A 265 -17.31 -13.18 -6.02
CA GLY A 265 -16.89 -14.15 -7.02
C GLY A 265 -15.99 -15.25 -6.42
N ARG A 266 -15.84 -16.39 -7.14
CA ARG A 266 -14.91 -17.45 -6.73
C ARG A 266 -13.49 -16.91 -6.58
N GLY A 267 -12.90 -17.06 -5.39
CA GLY A 267 -11.59 -16.49 -5.05
C GLY A 267 -10.46 -16.94 -5.99
N GLU A 268 -10.47 -18.21 -6.41
CA GLU A 268 -9.50 -18.78 -7.36
C GLU A 268 -9.59 -18.16 -8.75
N VAL A 269 -10.82 -17.94 -9.26
CA VAL A 269 -11.06 -17.29 -10.55
C VAL A 269 -10.56 -15.86 -10.52
N PHE A 270 -10.89 -15.12 -9.45
CA PHE A 270 -10.40 -13.77 -9.25
C PHE A 270 -8.88 -13.71 -9.22
N ALA A 271 -8.23 -14.53 -8.38
CA ALA A 271 -6.79 -14.56 -8.25
C ALA A 271 -6.09 -14.91 -9.58
N SER A 272 -6.65 -15.86 -10.35
CA SER A 272 -6.12 -16.24 -11.66
C SER A 272 -6.25 -15.10 -12.67
N ALA A 273 -7.40 -14.42 -12.72
CA ALA A 273 -7.65 -13.29 -13.61
C ALA A 273 -6.71 -12.12 -13.30
N VAL A 274 -6.53 -11.80 -12.03
CA VAL A 274 -5.68 -10.69 -11.56
C VAL A 274 -4.20 -10.99 -11.86
N ARG A 275 -3.73 -12.22 -11.62
CA ARG A 275 -2.39 -12.66 -12.01
C ARG A 275 -2.19 -12.63 -13.53
N GLN A 276 -3.21 -13.04 -14.30
CA GLN A 276 -3.16 -12.93 -15.76
C GLN A 276 -3.03 -11.48 -16.24
N ALA A 277 -3.61 -10.53 -15.51
CA ALA A 277 -3.47 -9.11 -15.79
C ALA A 277 -2.10 -8.54 -15.39
N GLY A 278 -1.25 -9.29 -14.69
CA GLY A 278 0.09 -8.92 -14.28
C GLY A 278 0.22 -8.41 -12.84
N ALA A 279 -0.85 -8.49 -12.04
CA ALA A 279 -0.77 -8.16 -10.61
C ALA A 279 -0.23 -9.33 -9.78
N VAL A 280 0.28 -8.99 -8.60
CA VAL A 280 0.66 -9.93 -7.54
C VAL A 280 -0.53 -10.10 -6.59
N THR A 281 -0.87 -11.34 -6.26
CA THR A 281 -1.86 -11.64 -5.22
C THR A 281 -1.16 -12.08 -3.94
N VAL A 282 -1.61 -11.55 -2.81
CA VAL A 282 -1.09 -11.88 -1.48
C VAL A 282 -2.15 -12.59 -0.64
N ASP A 283 -1.69 -13.43 0.30
CA ASP A 283 -2.57 -14.28 1.09
C ASP A 283 -3.03 -13.66 2.41
N GLY A 284 -2.30 -12.69 2.91
CA GLY A 284 -2.63 -12.02 4.16
C GLY A 284 -2.00 -10.64 4.28
N LEU A 285 -2.28 -9.99 5.41
CA LEU A 285 -1.79 -8.64 5.71
C LEU A 285 -0.27 -8.60 5.87
N GLU A 286 0.31 -9.59 6.53
CA GLU A 286 1.76 -9.67 6.72
C GLU A 286 2.48 -9.76 5.37
N GLU A 287 1.99 -10.60 4.46
CA GLU A 287 2.57 -10.74 3.13
C GLU A 287 2.40 -9.47 2.29
N LEU A 288 1.25 -8.78 2.42
CA LEU A 288 1.04 -7.46 1.81
C LEU A 288 2.11 -6.45 2.25
N ILE A 289 2.30 -6.29 3.55
CA ILE A 289 3.28 -5.34 4.08
C ILE A 289 4.70 -5.76 3.68
N SER A 290 5.02 -7.04 3.76
CA SER A 290 6.35 -7.57 3.44
C SER A 290 6.77 -7.31 1.99
N VAL A 291 5.87 -7.53 1.02
CA VAL A 291 6.18 -7.24 -0.39
C VAL A 291 6.20 -5.74 -0.68
N LEU A 292 5.35 -4.95 -0.01
CA LEU A 292 5.35 -3.49 -0.15
C LEU A 292 6.63 -2.85 0.35
N LYS A 293 7.31 -3.43 1.35
CA LYS A 293 8.64 -2.98 1.80
C LYS A 293 9.67 -3.02 0.67
N LEU A 294 9.65 -4.04 -0.20
CA LEU A 294 10.51 -4.13 -1.38
C LEU A 294 10.08 -3.14 -2.47
N PHE A 295 8.81 -3.18 -2.87
CA PHE A 295 8.30 -2.38 -3.98
C PHE A 295 8.38 -0.87 -3.71
N ALA A 296 8.07 -0.43 -2.49
CA ALA A 296 8.14 0.98 -2.10
C ALA A 296 9.56 1.58 -2.22
N ARG A 297 10.58 0.72 -2.14
CA ARG A 297 12.00 1.09 -2.28
C ARG A 297 12.55 0.84 -3.68
N GLY A 298 11.72 0.38 -4.62
CA GLY A 298 12.13 0.01 -5.96
C GLY A 298 13.06 -1.21 -6.01
N MET A 299 13.07 -2.03 -4.95
CA MET A 299 13.92 -3.21 -4.82
C MET A 299 13.26 -4.42 -5.48
N ILE A 300 13.35 -4.52 -6.81
CA ILE A 300 12.74 -5.57 -7.61
C ILE A 300 13.84 -6.47 -8.19
N PRO A 301 13.93 -7.75 -7.77
CA PRO A 301 14.87 -8.71 -8.34
C PRO A 301 14.61 -8.93 -9.82
N LYS A 302 15.68 -9.03 -10.61
CA LYS A 302 15.58 -9.29 -12.06
C LYS A 302 15.73 -10.76 -12.43
N GLY A 303 15.80 -11.64 -11.44
CA GLY A 303 15.92 -13.09 -11.59
C GLY A 303 15.70 -13.78 -10.25
N ARG A 304 15.79 -15.12 -10.27
CA ARG A 304 15.42 -16.00 -9.15
C ARG A 304 16.57 -16.35 -8.20
N ARG A 305 17.83 -15.99 -8.55
CA ARG A 305 19.04 -16.47 -7.87
C ARG A 305 19.32 -15.63 -6.62
N VAL A 306 19.22 -16.27 -5.44
CA VAL A 306 19.35 -15.62 -4.13
C VAL A 306 20.73 -15.94 -3.54
N GLY A 307 21.49 -14.91 -3.16
CA GLY A 307 22.68 -15.01 -2.34
C GLY A 307 22.33 -14.78 -0.86
N ILE A 308 22.92 -15.55 0.04
CA ILE A 308 22.67 -15.48 1.48
C ILE A 308 23.98 -15.26 2.22
N VAL A 309 24.03 -14.25 3.09
CA VAL A 309 25.12 -14.02 4.04
C VAL A 309 24.52 -14.08 5.45
N THR A 310 25.11 -14.89 6.32
CA THR A 310 24.61 -15.11 7.67
C THR A 310 25.74 -15.27 8.69
N ASN A 311 25.53 -14.79 9.92
CA ASN A 311 26.37 -15.11 11.07
C ASN A 311 25.79 -16.25 11.94
N GLY A 312 24.72 -16.91 11.46
CA GLY A 312 24.05 -17.99 12.17
C GLY A 312 23.61 -19.10 11.25
N GLY A 313 24.33 -20.24 11.28
CA GLY A 313 24.12 -21.38 10.39
C GLY A 313 22.66 -21.86 10.36
N GLY A 314 22.00 -21.97 11.53
CA GLY A 314 20.60 -22.40 11.61
C GLY A 314 19.63 -21.49 10.85
N ALA A 315 19.78 -20.18 10.97
CA ALA A 315 18.94 -19.23 10.21
C ALA A 315 19.27 -19.27 8.70
N GLY A 316 20.53 -19.53 8.34
CA GLY A 316 20.95 -19.77 6.95
C GLY A 316 20.28 -21.01 6.36
N VAL A 317 20.18 -22.11 7.11
CA VAL A 317 19.49 -23.35 6.68
C VAL A 317 18.01 -23.08 6.42
N LEU A 318 17.29 -22.39 7.33
CA LEU A 318 15.89 -22.04 7.15
C LEU A 318 15.67 -21.14 5.92
N ALA A 319 16.62 -20.24 5.65
CA ALA A 319 16.56 -19.42 4.43
C ALA A 319 16.70 -20.26 3.16
N VAL A 320 17.63 -21.23 3.12
CA VAL A 320 17.80 -22.14 1.98
C VAL A 320 16.56 -22.98 1.75
N ASP A 321 16.01 -23.59 2.81
CA ASP A 321 14.77 -24.38 2.73
C ASP A 321 13.63 -23.56 2.14
N SER A 322 13.51 -22.28 2.57
CA SER A 322 12.49 -21.36 2.07
C SER A 322 12.72 -20.97 0.61
N VAL A 323 13.97 -20.72 0.19
CA VAL A 323 14.33 -20.38 -1.19
C VAL A 323 13.90 -21.53 -2.13
N GLU A 324 14.25 -22.75 -1.81
CA GLU A 324 13.92 -23.91 -2.65
C GLU A 324 12.42 -24.25 -2.63
N SER A 325 11.80 -24.27 -1.44
CA SER A 325 10.38 -24.62 -1.32
C SER A 325 9.45 -23.62 -2.02
N LEU A 326 9.84 -22.35 -2.10
CA LEU A 326 9.08 -21.29 -2.79
C LEU A 326 9.47 -21.15 -4.28
N GLY A 327 10.38 -21.99 -4.81
CA GLY A 327 10.75 -22.02 -6.23
C GLY A 327 11.67 -20.88 -6.66
N LEU A 328 12.43 -20.31 -5.73
CA LEU A 328 13.60 -19.50 -6.05
C LEU A 328 14.85 -20.39 -6.12
N ASP A 329 15.94 -19.85 -6.64
CA ASP A 329 17.19 -20.59 -6.83
C ASP A 329 18.25 -20.15 -5.83
N LEU A 330 18.87 -21.08 -5.11
CA LEU A 330 20.05 -20.77 -4.34
C LEU A 330 21.22 -20.49 -5.31
N ALA A 331 21.73 -19.25 -5.33
CA ALA A 331 22.75 -18.83 -6.28
C ALA A 331 24.05 -19.67 -6.13
N ARG A 332 24.55 -20.22 -7.21
CA ARG A 332 25.88 -20.80 -7.24
C ARG A 332 26.91 -19.72 -7.48
N LEU A 333 27.68 -19.37 -6.44
CA LEU A 333 28.67 -18.31 -6.50
C LEU A 333 29.78 -18.63 -7.53
N ALA A 334 30.25 -17.57 -8.21
CA ALA A 334 31.37 -17.68 -9.13
C ALA A 334 32.67 -18.07 -8.40
N ALA A 335 33.59 -18.72 -9.09
CA ALA A 335 34.88 -19.16 -8.51
C ALA A 335 35.68 -17.93 -7.98
N SER A 336 35.62 -16.78 -8.68
CA SER A 336 36.25 -15.53 -8.25
C SER A 336 35.69 -15.03 -6.93
N THR A 337 34.38 -15.11 -6.74
CA THR A 337 33.70 -14.69 -5.49
C THR A 337 34.10 -15.63 -4.34
N THR A 338 34.09 -16.93 -4.57
CA THR A 338 34.52 -17.92 -3.57
C THR A 338 35.98 -17.67 -3.15
N GLU A 339 36.86 -17.39 -4.09
CA GLU A 339 38.25 -17.07 -3.81
C GLU A 339 38.43 -15.78 -3.05
N GLN A 340 37.64 -14.73 -3.40
CA GLN A 340 37.60 -13.47 -2.64
C GLN A 340 37.16 -13.70 -1.19
N LEU A 341 36.09 -14.49 -0.99
CA LEU A 341 35.60 -14.85 0.34
C LEU A 341 36.64 -15.58 1.18
N ARG A 342 37.40 -16.54 0.59
CA ARG A 342 38.48 -17.24 1.28
C ARG A 342 39.60 -16.37 1.78
N ARG A 343 39.85 -15.23 1.11
CA ARG A 343 40.89 -14.26 1.52
C ARG A 343 40.48 -13.39 2.69
N VAL A 344 39.19 -13.16 2.86
CA VAL A 344 38.64 -12.21 3.86
C VAL A 344 37.95 -12.88 5.04
N LEU A 345 37.56 -14.14 4.90
CA LEU A 345 36.86 -14.88 5.94
C LEU A 345 37.81 -15.84 6.69
N PRO A 346 37.50 -16.14 7.97
CA PRO A 346 38.22 -17.14 8.73
C PRO A 346 38.13 -18.53 8.07
N PRO A 347 39.14 -19.42 8.24
CA PRO A 347 39.12 -20.74 7.65
C PRO A 347 37.91 -21.62 8.01
N ALA A 348 37.30 -21.39 9.16
CA ALA A 348 36.09 -22.10 9.61
C ALA A 348 34.78 -21.60 8.98
N ALA A 349 34.79 -20.44 8.31
CA ALA A 349 33.62 -19.85 7.65
C ALA A 349 33.28 -20.61 6.36
N SER A 350 32.01 -20.64 5.99
CA SER A 350 31.57 -21.16 4.68
C SER A 350 31.76 -20.12 3.58
N THR A 351 32.43 -20.47 2.52
CA THR A 351 32.58 -19.67 1.31
C THR A 351 31.63 -20.06 0.18
N SER A 352 30.76 -21.06 0.45
CA SER A 352 29.64 -21.45 -0.41
C SER A 352 28.38 -20.72 0.01
N ASN A 353 27.38 -20.61 -0.87
CA ASN A 353 26.08 -20.07 -0.54
C ASN A 353 25.24 -21.15 0.20
N PRO A 354 24.74 -20.90 1.42
CA PRO A 354 24.86 -19.66 2.19
C PRO A 354 26.30 -19.41 2.69
N VAL A 355 26.72 -18.16 2.63
CA VAL A 355 27.99 -17.71 3.17
C VAL A 355 27.85 -17.54 4.68
N ASP A 356 28.28 -18.54 5.46
CA ASP A 356 28.25 -18.46 6.92
C ASP A 356 29.54 -17.83 7.43
N ILE A 357 29.42 -16.59 7.94
CA ILE A 357 30.54 -15.78 8.43
C ILE A 357 30.83 -15.97 9.91
N LEU A 358 30.24 -16.96 10.56
CA LEU A 358 30.34 -17.36 11.96
C LEU A 358 29.70 -16.41 12.96
N GLY A 359 29.30 -16.93 14.13
CA GLY A 359 28.56 -16.22 15.16
C GLY A 359 29.31 -15.06 15.83
N ASP A 360 30.63 -15.04 15.74
CA ASP A 360 31.52 -14.00 16.27
C ASP A 360 31.81 -12.88 15.22
N ALA A 361 31.06 -12.82 14.12
CA ALA A 361 31.32 -11.90 13.03
C ALA A 361 31.14 -10.43 13.44
N PRO A 362 32.19 -9.61 13.36
CA PRO A 362 32.08 -8.17 13.50
C PRO A 362 31.51 -7.52 12.23
N PRO A 363 31.05 -6.26 12.25
CA PRO A 363 30.49 -5.56 11.10
C PRO A 363 31.35 -5.54 9.85
N GLU A 364 32.69 -5.50 9.98
CA GLU A 364 33.63 -5.54 8.88
C GLU A 364 33.57 -6.86 8.09
N ARG A 365 33.38 -7.98 8.80
CA ARG A 365 33.23 -9.30 8.16
C ARG A 365 31.95 -9.38 7.36
N TYR A 366 30.86 -8.80 7.89
CA TYR A 366 29.61 -8.64 7.13
C TYR A 366 29.81 -7.81 5.86
N ALA A 367 30.41 -6.63 5.97
CA ALA A 367 30.61 -5.75 4.83
C ALA A 367 31.40 -6.44 3.71
N ALA A 368 32.51 -7.12 4.06
CA ALA A 368 33.33 -7.86 3.10
C ALA A 368 32.57 -9.00 2.41
N ALA A 369 31.80 -9.80 3.17
CA ALA A 369 31.01 -10.91 2.62
C ALA A 369 29.85 -10.42 1.77
N VAL A 370 29.11 -9.43 2.25
CA VAL A 370 27.97 -8.83 1.51
C VAL A 370 28.46 -8.18 0.22
N GLU A 371 29.60 -7.49 0.24
CA GLU A 371 30.18 -6.90 -0.98
C GLU A 371 30.56 -7.97 -2.01
N ALA A 372 31.20 -9.06 -1.59
CA ALA A 372 31.55 -10.16 -2.47
C ALA A 372 30.30 -10.80 -3.11
N VAL A 373 29.29 -11.14 -2.32
CA VAL A 373 28.06 -11.79 -2.78
C VAL A 373 27.21 -10.84 -3.63
N ALA A 374 27.09 -9.58 -3.26
CA ALA A 374 26.33 -8.59 -4.02
C ALA A 374 26.95 -8.28 -5.40
N ASN A 375 28.28 -8.39 -5.53
CA ASN A 375 28.96 -8.19 -6.81
C ASN A 375 28.99 -9.48 -7.68
N ASP A 376 28.59 -10.63 -7.15
CA ASP A 376 28.60 -11.89 -7.89
C ASP A 376 27.63 -11.84 -9.08
N PRO A 377 28.07 -12.15 -10.33
CA PRO A 377 27.19 -12.12 -11.52
C PRO A 377 26.07 -13.17 -11.51
N ASN A 378 26.18 -14.19 -10.66
CA ASN A 378 25.18 -15.24 -10.53
C ASN A 378 24.13 -14.94 -9.45
N VAL A 379 24.18 -13.79 -8.78
CA VAL A 379 23.25 -13.39 -7.73
C VAL A 379 22.31 -12.30 -8.25
N ASP A 380 21.01 -12.46 -8.07
CA ASP A 380 19.98 -11.50 -8.47
C ASP A 380 19.43 -10.69 -7.28
N SER A 381 19.50 -11.27 -6.07
CA SER A 381 19.13 -10.61 -4.80
C SER A 381 19.94 -11.16 -3.65
N VAL A 382 20.07 -10.39 -2.57
CA VAL A 382 20.86 -10.78 -1.39
C VAL A 382 19.99 -10.76 -0.14
N ILE A 383 20.05 -11.84 0.65
CA ILE A 383 19.52 -11.89 2.01
C ILE A 383 20.70 -11.76 2.97
N VAL A 384 20.66 -10.79 3.86
CA VAL A 384 21.63 -10.58 4.93
C VAL A 384 20.97 -10.93 6.25
N ILE A 385 21.41 -12.02 6.87
CA ILE A 385 20.88 -12.47 8.17
C ILE A 385 21.82 -12.00 9.26
N ALA A 386 21.31 -11.19 10.18
CA ALA A 386 22.06 -10.63 11.31
C ALA A 386 21.47 -11.09 12.65
N LEU A 387 22.10 -12.07 13.30
CA LEU A 387 21.78 -12.42 14.67
C LEU A 387 22.49 -11.42 15.61
N MET A 388 21.76 -10.37 16.00
CA MET A 388 22.29 -9.22 16.73
C MET A 388 22.59 -9.51 18.21
N GLN A 389 22.32 -10.72 18.69
CA GLN A 389 22.63 -11.18 20.04
C GLN A 389 24.12 -11.44 20.25
N SER A 390 24.91 -11.50 19.18
CA SER A 390 26.37 -11.62 19.26
C SER A 390 26.99 -10.38 19.86
N PRO A 391 27.90 -10.50 20.85
CA PRO A 391 28.59 -9.36 21.41
C PRO A 391 29.53 -8.64 20.42
N ALA A 392 29.89 -9.32 19.33
CA ALA A 392 30.71 -8.73 18.27
C ALA A 392 29.91 -7.86 17.29
N PHE A 393 28.57 -7.93 17.30
CA PHE A 393 27.73 -7.19 16.39
C PHE A 393 27.42 -5.79 16.94
N ASP A 394 27.90 -4.76 16.26
CA ASP A 394 27.55 -3.37 16.52
C ASP A 394 26.62 -2.86 15.41
N PRO A 395 25.31 -2.58 15.70
CA PRO A 395 24.35 -2.14 14.70
C PRO A 395 24.75 -0.83 14.00
N ARG A 396 25.32 0.14 14.71
CA ARG A 396 25.70 1.44 14.13
C ARG A 396 26.86 1.29 13.15
N LYS A 397 27.90 0.55 13.57
CA LYS A 397 29.04 0.29 12.70
C LYS A 397 28.66 -0.59 11.50
N PHE A 398 27.74 -1.54 11.71
CA PHE A 398 27.17 -2.33 10.61
C PHE A 398 26.48 -1.42 9.58
N ALA A 399 25.64 -0.48 10.00
CA ALA A 399 24.99 0.47 9.11
C ALA A 399 25.99 1.31 8.30
N GLU A 400 26.99 1.85 9.00
CA GLU A 400 28.06 2.67 8.37
C GLU A 400 28.78 1.90 7.27
N LEU A 401 29.21 0.68 7.54
CA LEU A 401 29.96 -0.15 6.61
C LEU A 401 29.11 -0.67 5.46
N ILE A 402 27.89 -1.10 5.73
CA ILE A 402 26.96 -1.59 4.68
C ILE A 402 26.59 -0.47 3.69
N LYS A 403 26.41 0.77 4.15
CA LYS A 403 26.21 1.92 3.25
C LYS A 403 27.33 2.09 2.21
N GLY A 404 28.56 1.72 2.59
CA GLY A 404 29.74 1.77 1.73
C GLY A 404 29.80 0.67 0.66
N VAL A 405 29.01 -0.39 0.80
CA VAL A 405 29.03 -1.55 -0.09
C VAL A 405 28.48 -1.20 -1.47
N ARG A 406 29.34 -1.12 -2.46
CA ARG A 406 28.99 -0.68 -3.85
C ARG A 406 28.04 -1.65 -4.56
N GLY A 407 28.17 -2.94 -4.32
CA GLY A 407 27.34 -4.01 -4.94
C GLY A 407 25.86 -3.91 -4.61
N LEU A 408 25.49 -3.25 -3.51
CA LEU A 408 24.09 -3.07 -3.09
C LEU A 408 23.34 -2.02 -3.92
N ARG A 409 24.01 -1.20 -4.71
CA ARG A 409 23.37 -0.14 -5.52
C ARG A 409 22.58 -0.66 -6.72
N GLY A 410 22.70 -1.93 -7.06
CA GLY A 410 22.06 -2.53 -8.25
C GLY A 410 21.24 -3.78 -7.99
N LYS A 411 21.28 -4.34 -6.79
CA LYS A 411 20.57 -5.57 -6.43
C LYS A 411 19.70 -5.38 -5.19
N PRO A 412 18.49 -5.93 -5.17
CA PRO A 412 17.65 -5.97 -3.98
C PRO A 412 18.34 -6.65 -2.81
N VAL A 413 18.24 -6.04 -1.65
CA VAL A 413 18.76 -6.57 -0.39
C VAL A 413 17.63 -6.68 0.60
N ALA A 414 17.54 -7.80 1.31
CA ALA A 414 16.62 -8.02 2.41
C ALA A 414 17.45 -8.24 3.69
N LEU A 415 17.27 -7.39 4.69
CA LEU A 415 17.83 -7.59 6.03
C LEU A 415 16.90 -8.50 6.81
N VAL A 416 17.43 -9.58 7.34
CA VAL A 416 16.71 -10.52 8.21
C VAL A 416 17.36 -10.52 9.58
N ALA A 417 16.60 -10.23 10.64
CA ALA A 417 17.13 -10.24 11.99
C ALA A 417 16.13 -10.89 12.97
N PRO A 418 16.23 -12.19 13.19
CA PRO A 418 15.43 -12.90 14.18
C PRO A 418 15.81 -12.48 15.60
N GLY A 419 14.80 -12.13 16.42
CA GLY A 419 15.06 -11.79 17.81
C GLY A 419 13.92 -11.06 18.52
N GLY A 420 14.16 -10.68 19.76
CA GLY A 420 13.22 -9.97 20.61
C GLY A 420 13.31 -8.44 20.47
N SER A 421 12.94 -7.71 21.53
CA SER A 421 12.81 -6.24 21.53
C SER A 421 14.09 -5.52 21.08
N TYR A 422 15.24 -5.89 21.63
CA TYR A 422 16.53 -5.32 21.23
C TYR A 422 16.77 -5.40 19.71
N THR A 423 16.59 -6.60 19.14
CA THR A 423 16.77 -6.82 17.70
C THR A 423 15.76 -6.04 16.87
N VAL A 424 14.49 -6.01 17.29
CA VAL A 424 13.42 -5.29 16.57
C VAL A 424 13.70 -3.79 16.53
N GLU A 425 14.08 -3.20 17.67
CA GLU A 425 14.39 -1.77 17.78
C GLU A 425 15.54 -1.38 16.84
N HIS A 426 16.69 -2.05 16.95
CA HIS A 426 17.86 -1.77 16.12
C HIS A 426 17.62 -2.09 14.63
N SER A 427 16.83 -3.12 14.33
CA SER A 427 16.49 -3.44 12.94
C SER A 427 15.65 -2.35 12.28
N ARG A 428 14.73 -1.71 13.02
CA ARG A 428 13.96 -0.56 12.52
C ARG A 428 14.86 0.65 12.26
N GLU A 429 15.84 0.89 13.12
CA GLU A 429 16.86 1.93 12.90
C GLU A 429 17.67 1.64 11.64
N LEU A 430 18.14 0.40 11.47
CA LEU A 430 18.88 -0.05 10.29
C LEU A 430 18.03 0.02 9.01
N GLU A 431 16.77 -0.38 9.06
CA GLU A 431 15.83 -0.27 7.92
C GLU A 431 15.72 1.17 7.43
N LYS A 432 15.55 2.11 8.36
CA LYS A 432 15.46 3.54 8.06
C LYS A 432 16.78 4.10 7.53
N GLU A 433 17.89 3.76 8.18
CA GLU A 433 19.21 4.31 7.89
C GLU A 433 19.78 3.77 6.57
N LEU A 434 19.60 2.49 6.28
CA LEU A 434 20.09 1.82 5.07
C LEU A 434 19.10 1.91 3.91
N SER A 435 17.85 2.27 4.17
CA SER A 435 16.74 2.18 3.21
C SER A 435 16.58 0.76 2.62
N VAL A 436 16.91 -0.28 3.40
CA VAL A 436 16.70 -1.69 3.04
C VAL A 436 15.53 -2.25 3.84
N PRO A 437 14.68 -3.13 3.27
CA PRO A 437 13.59 -3.74 4.01
C PRO A 437 14.10 -4.70 5.09
N TYR A 438 13.54 -4.58 6.27
CA TYR A 438 13.77 -5.48 7.39
C TYR A 438 12.65 -6.51 7.52
N TYR A 439 13.03 -7.76 7.77
CA TYR A 439 12.15 -8.90 8.00
C TYR A 439 12.54 -9.63 9.28
N ARG A 440 11.54 -10.16 9.98
CA ARG A 440 11.78 -10.85 11.25
C ARG A 440 12.27 -12.27 11.05
N THR A 441 11.91 -12.90 9.94
CA THR A 441 12.28 -14.29 9.63
C THR A 441 12.79 -14.42 8.20
N PRO A 442 13.61 -15.44 7.91
CA PRO A 442 14.05 -15.75 6.55
C PRO A 442 12.87 -16.04 5.62
N GLU A 443 11.87 -16.77 6.09
CA GLU A 443 10.68 -17.15 5.33
C GLU A 443 9.91 -15.93 4.84
N GLU A 444 9.77 -14.91 5.68
CA GLU A 444 9.11 -13.65 5.33
C GLU A 444 9.86 -12.93 4.20
N ALA A 445 11.19 -12.82 4.31
CA ALA A 445 12.04 -12.18 3.31
C ALA A 445 11.99 -12.94 1.97
N VAL A 446 12.11 -14.25 1.98
CA VAL A 446 12.09 -15.09 0.78
C VAL A 446 10.74 -14.99 0.08
N ARG A 447 9.63 -15.00 0.83
CA ARG A 447 8.28 -14.85 0.28
C ARG A 447 8.09 -13.49 -0.40
N ALA A 448 8.58 -12.42 0.21
CA ALA A 448 8.54 -11.09 -0.38
C ALA A 448 9.37 -11.03 -1.69
N LEU A 449 10.57 -11.59 -1.69
CA LEU A 449 11.43 -11.68 -2.88
C LEU A 449 10.76 -12.49 -4.00
N LYS A 450 10.17 -13.64 -3.68
CA LYS A 450 9.43 -14.47 -4.64
C LYS A 450 8.34 -13.66 -5.35
N LEU A 451 7.49 -12.97 -4.59
CA LEU A 451 6.40 -12.16 -5.16
C LEU A 451 6.93 -11.04 -6.06
N ALA A 452 8.05 -10.43 -5.68
CA ALA A 452 8.68 -9.38 -6.49
C ALA A 452 9.30 -9.96 -7.79
N VAL A 453 9.90 -11.15 -7.75
CA VAL A 453 10.39 -11.88 -8.93
C VAL A 453 9.24 -12.23 -9.87
N GLU A 454 8.16 -12.81 -9.35
CA GLU A 454 6.97 -13.19 -10.14
C GLU A 454 6.37 -11.99 -10.86
N TRP A 455 6.30 -10.85 -10.18
CA TRP A 455 5.86 -9.61 -10.82
C TRP A 455 6.81 -9.20 -11.96
N TYR A 456 8.12 -9.22 -11.72
CA TYR A 456 9.11 -8.82 -12.73
C TYR A 456 9.06 -9.72 -13.97
N GLU A 457 9.00 -11.03 -13.78
CA GLU A 457 8.88 -12.00 -14.87
C GLU A 457 7.61 -11.77 -15.71
N LYS A 458 6.48 -11.50 -15.03
CA LYS A 458 5.22 -11.20 -15.70
C LYS A 458 5.27 -9.87 -16.46
N TYR A 459 5.82 -8.84 -15.84
CA TYR A 459 6.05 -7.55 -16.48
C TYR A 459 6.88 -7.68 -17.76
N MET A 460 8.00 -8.42 -17.70
CA MET A 460 8.87 -8.65 -18.84
C MET A 460 8.19 -9.46 -19.96
N SER A 461 7.41 -10.47 -19.62
CA SER A 461 6.60 -11.22 -20.57
C SER A 461 5.59 -10.33 -21.31
N MET A 462 4.89 -9.44 -20.60
CA MET A 462 3.94 -8.51 -21.21
C MET A 462 4.62 -7.47 -22.11
N LYS A 463 5.81 -7.03 -21.73
CA LYS A 463 6.60 -6.07 -22.53
C LYS A 463 7.14 -6.70 -23.82
N GLY A 464 7.56 -7.96 -23.78
CA GLY A 464 8.03 -8.70 -24.96
C GLY A 464 6.94 -8.97 -25.99
N THR A 465 5.71 -9.24 -25.56
CA THR A 465 4.58 -9.45 -26.47
C THR A 465 4.07 -8.16 -27.15
N GLY A 466 4.32 -6.98 -26.55
CA GLY A 466 3.95 -5.67 -27.14
C GLY A 466 4.85 -5.22 -28.28
N SER A 467 6.09 -5.73 -28.38
CA SER A 467 7.04 -5.36 -29.45
C SER A 467 6.85 -6.17 -30.75
N SER A 468 5.95 -7.16 -30.75
CA SER A 468 5.69 -8.02 -31.93
C SER A 468 4.42 -7.62 -32.72
N GLN A 469 3.76 -6.52 -32.36
CA GLN A 469 2.51 -6.05 -32.97
C GLN A 469 2.59 -4.61 -33.54
N VAL A 470 3.80 -4.13 -33.88
CA VAL A 470 3.98 -2.85 -34.61
C VAL A 470 4.62 -3.11 -35.96
#